data_3b417a378dc08cc813cc16be5ab1d503
#
_entry.id   3b417a378dc08cc813cc16be5ab1d503
#
_cell.length_a   1.000
_cell.length_b   1.000
_cell.length_c   1.000
_cell.angle_alpha   90.00
_cell.angle_beta   90.00
_cell.angle_gamma   90.00
#
_symmetry.space_group_name_H-M   'P 1'
#
loop_
_entity.id
_entity.type
_entity.pdbx_description
1 polymer ?
#
loop_
_entity_poly.entity_id
_entity_poly.type
_entity_poly.pdbx_seq_one_letter_code
_entity_poly.pdbx_strand_id
1 'polypeptide(L)'
;MKVIKTHTGKIYVDSDKQLEFLTVGDYGKENNIKANFLGLTKEINGVKNTDVDLTDKWVATISTQKGCPMKCKFCDCPKYGFHGNATVEELCYEVETILQNESIDHTKRFNVHFARMGEPTFNNNVLNFTRNYLRNLVNKHLQQGVGTIHPVVSTMLPKSNHNLVSFLLDWCDIKNNVYNGEAGLQFSINSTDEAQRQNQFNGMSLSLLEISNIAKMLPMPIGRKYTLNFAVTSQTILNAKVLSELFDKDKFIVKITPIHETNSAVTNGFDVTTSYTDYDVYREFEQPLVAEGWDVIVFVPSKEEDSDRITCGNALIANNK
;
A
#
# COMPACT_ATOMS: atom_id res chain seq x y z
N MET A 1 7.91 -6.68 22.86
CA MET A 1 6.90 -6.15 21.91
C MET A 1 5.87 -5.32 22.67
N LYS A 2 5.52 -4.13 22.14
CA LYS A 2 4.46 -3.24 22.65
C LYS A 2 3.29 -3.25 21.67
N VAL A 3 2.06 -3.42 22.17
CA VAL A 3 0.83 -3.32 21.36
C VAL A 3 0.11 -2.03 21.71
N ILE A 4 -0.14 -1.20 20.70
CA ILE A 4 -0.83 0.08 20.84
C ILE A 4 -2.20 -0.08 20.18
N LYS A 5 -3.24 -0.10 21.00
CA LYS A 5 -4.61 -0.08 20.51
C LYS A 5 -4.97 1.36 20.17
N THR A 6 -5.46 1.56 18.97
CA THR A 6 -5.94 2.84 18.48
C THR A 6 -7.43 2.75 18.18
N HIS A 7 -8.03 3.84 17.76
CA HIS A 7 -9.43 3.87 17.38
C HIS A 7 -9.72 3.03 16.12
N THR A 8 -8.76 3.00 15.18
CA THR A 8 -8.94 2.38 13.86
C THR A 8 -8.18 1.05 13.71
N GLY A 9 -7.44 0.60 14.73
CA GLY A 9 -6.73 -0.68 14.66
C GLY A 9 -5.73 -0.89 15.79
N LYS A 10 -4.71 -1.72 15.50
CA LYS A 10 -3.63 -2.03 16.45
C LYS A 10 -2.28 -1.88 15.77
N ILE A 11 -1.35 -1.23 16.45
CA ILE A 11 0.06 -1.12 16.02
C ILE A 11 0.92 -1.96 16.96
N TYR A 12 1.76 -2.78 16.39
CA TYR A 12 2.71 -3.63 17.08
C TYR A 12 4.11 -3.06 16.88
N VAL A 13 4.80 -2.74 17.96
CA VAL A 13 6.18 -2.24 17.95
C VAL A 13 7.06 -3.23 18.70
N ASP A 14 7.94 -3.88 17.97
CA ASP A 14 8.95 -4.78 18.53
C ASP A 14 10.33 -4.14 18.45
N SER A 15 10.75 -3.52 19.53
CA SER A 15 12.03 -2.80 19.58
C SER A 15 13.24 -3.76 19.50
N ASP A 16 13.11 -4.99 20.00
CA ASP A 16 14.21 -5.97 19.98
C ASP A 16 14.46 -6.47 18.55
N LYS A 17 13.38 -6.67 17.79
CA LYS A 17 13.44 -7.04 16.37
C LYS A 17 13.58 -5.84 15.44
N GLN A 18 13.39 -4.63 15.94
CA GLN A 18 13.36 -3.37 15.16
C GLN A 18 12.27 -3.39 14.07
N LEU A 19 11.12 -3.99 14.38
CA LEU A 19 9.98 -4.14 13.48
C LEU A 19 8.77 -3.38 14.02
N GLU A 20 7.99 -2.86 13.08
CA GLU A 20 6.69 -2.26 13.35
C GLU A 20 5.71 -2.74 12.29
N PHE A 21 4.57 -3.24 12.73
CA PHE A 21 3.51 -3.74 11.86
C PHE A 21 2.16 -3.45 12.49
N LEU A 22 1.09 -3.61 11.72
CA LEU A 22 -0.23 -3.22 12.19
C LEU A 22 -1.36 -4.01 11.53
N THR A 23 -2.51 -3.97 12.18
CA THR A 23 -3.79 -4.35 11.60
C THR A 23 -4.74 -3.16 11.64
N VAL A 24 -5.54 -3.00 10.59
CA VAL A 24 -6.60 -2.00 10.54
C VAL A 24 -7.91 -2.70 10.85
N GLY A 25 -8.60 -2.22 11.89
CA GLY A 25 -9.82 -2.83 12.40
C GLY A 25 -11.12 -2.17 11.96
N ASP A 26 -11.02 -1.10 11.18
CA ASP A 26 -12.18 -0.29 10.86
C ASP A 26 -12.14 0.21 9.40
N TYR A 27 -12.70 -0.61 8.54
CA TYR A 27 -12.92 -0.27 7.15
C TYR A 27 -14.38 0.06 6.92
N GLY A 28 -14.76 1.26 6.82
CA GLY A 28 -16.12 1.57 6.42
C GLY A 28 -16.78 2.65 7.22
N LYS A 29 -16.05 3.27 8.14
CA LYS A 29 -16.53 4.49 8.79
C LYS A 29 -16.95 5.53 7.75
N GLU A 30 -17.89 6.38 8.13
CA GLU A 30 -18.49 7.40 7.27
C GLU A 30 -17.48 8.21 6.46
N ASN A 31 -16.27 8.38 6.99
CA ASN A 31 -15.22 9.19 6.40
C ASN A 31 -14.37 8.48 5.32
N ASN A 32 -14.52 7.16 5.15
CA ASN A 32 -13.77 6.43 4.14
C ASN A 32 -14.45 6.53 2.77
N ILE A 33 -13.80 7.18 1.83
CA ILE A 33 -14.24 7.25 0.43
C ILE A 33 -13.57 6.09 -0.32
N LYS A 34 -14.38 5.15 -0.84
CA LYS A 34 -13.89 3.94 -1.51
C LYS A 34 -14.60 3.74 -2.84
N ALA A 35 -13.87 3.22 -3.81
CA ALA A 35 -14.42 2.91 -5.10
C ALA A 35 -15.40 1.73 -5.04
N ASN A 36 -16.56 1.89 -5.65
CA ASN A 36 -17.60 0.88 -5.67
C ASN A 36 -17.14 -0.44 -6.30
N PHE A 37 -16.30 -0.40 -7.32
CA PHE A 37 -15.83 -1.60 -8.02
C PHE A 37 -14.92 -2.52 -7.18
N LEU A 38 -14.39 -2.02 -6.05
CA LEU A 38 -13.69 -2.87 -5.08
C LEU A 38 -14.65 -3.71 -4.22
N GLY A 39 -15.96 -3.57 -4.41
CA GLY A 39 -16.96 -4.19 -3.55
C GLY A 39 -17.01 -3.62 -2.14
N LEU A 40 -16.42 -2.45 -1.94
CA LEU A 40 -16.37 -1.74 -0.66
C LEU A 40 -17.40 -0.60 -0.70
N THR A 41 -18.65 -0.93 -0.97
CA THR A 41 -19.72 0.04 -0.98
C THR A 41 -20.12 0.36 0.45
N LYS A 42 -20.20 1.64 0.77
CA LYS A 42 -20.75 2.13 2.02
C LYS A 42 -22.29 2.10 2.05
N GLU A 43 -22.91 1.78 0.94
CA GLU A 43 -24.36 1.77 0.80
C GLU A 43 -24.82 0.40 0.31
N ILE A 44 -25.60 -0.30 1.15
CA ILE A 44 -26.24 -1.56 0.80
C ILE A 44 -27.74 -1.34 0.94
N ASN A 45 -28.49 -1.45 -0.16
CA ASN A 45 -29.95 -1.28 -0.19
C ASN A 45 -30.45 0.09 0.33
N GLY A 46 -29.72 1.17 0.02
CA GLY A 46 -30.05 2.52 0.50
C GLY A 46 -29.69 2.80 1.95
N VAL A 47 -29.05 1.85 2.64
CA VAL A 47 -28.51 2.02 3.99
C VAL A 47 -27.01 2.14 3.90
N LYS A 48 -26.45 3.24 4.39
CA LYS A 48 -25.01 3.40 4.51
C LYS A 48 -24.48 2.33 5.47
N ASN A 49 -23.67 1.41 4.95
CA ASN A 49 -22.95 0.46 5.76
C ASN A 49 -21.62 1.09 6.18
N THR A 50 -21.55 1.50 7.44
CA THR A 50 -20.39 2.19 8.01
C THR A 50 -19.35 1.24 8.57
N ASP A 51 -19.72 -0.03 8.81
CA ASP A 51 -18.88 -1.01 9.48
C ASP A 51 -18.54 -2.16 8.53
N VAL A 52 -17.29 -2.25 8.08
CA VAL A 52 -16.75 -3.46 7.47
C VAL A 52 -15.96 -4.21 8.54
N ASP A 53 -16.53 -5.31 9.00
CA ASP A 53 -15.92 -6.15 10.02
C ASP A 53 -14.64 -6.84 9.47
N LEU A 54 -13.76 -7.23 10.37
CA LEU A 54 -12.57 -8.03 10.04
C LEU A 54 -12.93 -9.38 9.40
N THR A 55 -14.12 -9.91 9.68
CA THR A 55 -14.64 -11.12 9.00
C THR A 55 -15.00 -10.88 7.53
N ASP A 56 -15.28 -9.64 7.13
CA ASP A 56 -15.49 -9.26 5.73
C ASP A 56 -14.16 -8.92 5.04
N LYS A 57 -13.34 -8.12 5.71
CA LYS A 57 -12.04 -7.70 5.18
C LYS A 57 -11.07 -7.39 6.30
N TRP A 58 -10.00 -8.14 6.32
CA TRP A 58 -8.91 -7.96 7.28
C TRP A 58 -7.64 -7.48 6.57
N VAL A 59 -7.03 -6.40 7.05
CA VAL A 59 -5.76 -5.91 6.51
C VAL A 59 -4.67 -5.93 7.56
N ALA A 60 -3.62 -6.66 7.23
CA ALA A 60 -2.33 -6.62 7.88
C ALA A 60 -1.37 -5.76 7.05
N THR A 61 -0.64 -4.85 7.68
CA THR A 61 0.44 -4.08 7.03
C THR A 61 1.74 -4.36 7.77
N ILE A 62 2.69 -4.96 7.07
CA ILE A 62 3.94 -5.47 7.66
C ILE A 62 5.17 -4.76 7.11
N SER A 63 6.26 -4.85 7.87
CA SER A 63 7.56 -4.29 7.52
C SER A 63 8.38 -5.27 6.71
N THR A 64 8.95 -4.82 5.60
CA THR A 64 9.86 -5.64 4.80
C THR A 64 11.33 -5.42 5.16
N GLN A 65 11.59 -4.34 5.91
CA GLN A 65 12.92 -3.95 6.35
C GLN A 65 12.84 -3.32 7.75
N LYS A 66 13.94 -3.36 8.46
CA LYS A 66 14.15 -2.65 9.73
C LYS A 66 14.54 -1.21 9.40
N GLY A 67 13.54 -0.33 9.38
CA GLY A 67 13.65 1.01 8.80
C GLY A 67 13.54 1.01 7.27
N CYS A 68 14.10 2.04 6.61
CA CYS A 68 14.03 2.17 5.15
C CYS A 68 15.26 2.89 4.60
N PRO A 69 15.93 2.35 3.54
CA PRO A 69 17.06 3.03 2.90
C PRO A 69 16.63 4.18 2.00
N MET A 70 15.33 4.26 1.66
CA MET A 70 14.79 5.34 0.83
C MET A 70 14.66 6.63 1.63
N LYS A 71 14.60 7.78 0.93
CA LYS A 71 14.54 9.10 1.56
C LYS A 71 13.33 9.89 1.05
N CYS A 72 12.19 9.22 0.88
CA CYS A 72 10.95 9.86 0.46
C CYS A 72 10.58 10.98 1.44
N LYS A 73 10.36 12.21 0.93
CA LYS A 73 10.15 13.39 1.76
C LYS A 73 8.84 13.40 2.54
N PHE A 74 7.89 12.56 2.17
CA PHE A 74 6.58 12.43 2.82
C PHE A 74 6.48 11.24 3.78
N CYS A 75 7.59 10.53 4.07
CA CYS A 75 7.58 9.28 4.84
C CYS A 75 8.48 9.40 6.07
N ASP A 76 8.02 8.91 7.23
CA ASP A 76 8.78 8.92 8.48
C ASP A 76 9.76 7.75 8.60
N CYS A 77 9.54 6.63 7.89
CA CYS A 77 10.37 5.44 8.01
C CYS A 77 11.89 5.69 7.84
N PRO A 78 12.34 6.57 6.92
CA PRO A 78 13.76 6.87 6.75
C PRO A 78 14.43 7.48 7.99
N LYS A 79 13.67 8.13 8.90
CA LYS A 79 14.21 8.71 10.13
C LYS A 79 14.74 7.65 11.09
N TYR A 80 14.20 6.43 11.03
CA TYR A 80 14.71 5.32 11.85
C TYR A 80 16.09 4.85 11.38
N GLY A 81 16.44 5.08 10.12
CA GLY A 81 17.61 4.53 9.45
C GLY A 81 17.31 3.20 8.77
N PHE A 82 18.35 2.53 8.29
CA PHE A 82 18.24 1.20 7.69
C PHE A 82 19.14 0.21 8.45
N HIS A 83 18.55 -0.85 8.98
CA HIS A 83 19.21 -1.84 9.84
C HIS A 83 19.14 -3.28 9.25
N GLY A 84 18.72 -3.41 8.00
CA GLY A 84 18.67 -4.68 7.27
C GLY A 84 17.28 -5.08 6.80
N ASN A 85 17.25 -6.14 6.02
CA ASN A 85 16.01 -6.76 5.53
C ASN A 85 15.38 -7.65 6.61
N ALA A 86 14.05 -7.69 6.66
CA ALA A 86 13.34 -8.69 7.43
C ALA A 86 13.61 -10.09 6.85
N THR A 87 13.83 -11.08 7.72
CA THR A 87 13.96 -12.48 7.30
C THR A 87 12.59 -13.10 7.02
N VAL A 88 12.56 -14.29 6.44
CA VAL A 88 11.29 -15.02 6.22
C VAL A 88 10.60 -15.30 7.55
N GLU A 89 11.37 -15.68 8.58
CA GLU A 89 10.88 -15.94 9.93
C GLU A 89 10.28 -14.66 10.56
N GLU A 90 10.89 -13.51 10.32
CA GLU A 90 10.39 -12.23 10.80
C GLU A 90 9.10 -11.82 10.08
N LEU A 91 9.00 -12.02 8.75
CA LEU A 91 7.76 -11.79 8.00
C LEU A 91 6.63 -12.74 8.46
N CYS A 92 6.94 -14.01 8.75
CA CYS A 92 5.99 -14.94 9.35
C CYS A 92 5.54 -14.46 10.73
N TYR A 93 6.49 -14.03 11.57
CA TYR A 93 6.23 -13.54 12.92
C TYR A 93 5.27 -12.35 12.93
N GLU A 94 5.45 -11.37 12.04
CA GLU A 94 4.55 -10.20 11.95
C GLU A 94 3.12 -10.63 11.65
N VAL A 95 2.91 -11.46 10.61
CA VAL A 95 1.58 -11.91 10.21
C VAL A 95 0.98 -12.84 11.29
N GLU A 96 1.76 -13.77 11.83
CA GLU A 96 1.29 -14.68 12.89
C GLU A 96 0.88 -13.91 14.15
N THR A 97 1.65 -12.90 14.53
CA THR A 97 1.32 -12.03 15.67
C THR A 97 -0.01 -11.32 15.45
N ILE A 98 -0.26 -10.78 14.27
CA ILE A 98 -1.53 -10.13 13.93
C ILE A 98 -2.68 -11.14 14.05
N LEU A 99 -2.55 -12.31 13.43
CA LEU A 99 -3.58 -13.34 13.42
C LEU A 99 -3.91 -13.86 14.82
N GLN A 100 -2.90 -14.00 15.69
CA GLN A 100 -3.08 -14.49 17.07
C GLN A 100 -3.71 -13.46 18.02
N ASN A 101 -3.56 -12.17 17.73
CA ASN A 101 -4.04 -11.09 18.60
C ASN A 101 -5.48 -10.64 18.29
N GLU A 102 -6.16 -11.29 17.36
CA GLU A 102 -7.57 -11.10 17.06
C GLU A 102 -8.34 -12.42 17.32
N SER A 103 -9.52 -12.31 17.95
CA SER A 103 -10.38 -13.47 18.20
C SER A 103 -11.27 -13.78 16.98
N ILE A 104 -10.63 -13.98 15.83
CA ILE A 104 -11.28 -14.21 14.53
C ILE A 104 -10.67 -15.46 13.90
N ASP A 105 -11.52 -16.38 13.46
CA ASP A 105 -11.14 -17.67 12.89
C ASP A 105 -11.50 -17.80 11.39
N HIS A 106 -12.13 -16.78 10.81
CA HIS A 106 -12.48 -16.70 9.39
C HIS A 106 -12.47 -15.26 8.89
N THR A 107 -12.25 -15.06 7.61
CA THR A 107 -12.47 -13.78 6.92
C THR A 107 -12.73 -14.03 5.43
N LYS A 108 -13.59 -13.23 4.83
CA LYS A 108 -13.82 -13.30 3.37
C LYS A 108 -12.60 -12.85 2.60
N ARG A 109 -11.80 -11.92 3.16
CA ARG A 109 -10.65 -11.35 2.47
C ARG A 109 -9.55 -10.94 3.44
N PHE A 110 -8.38 -11.56 3.32
CA PHE A 110 -7.20 -11.22 4.09
C PHE A 110 -6.15 -10.53 3.21
N ASN A 111 -5.87 -9.26 3.48
CA ASN A 111 -4.86 -8.48 2.77
C ASN A 111 -3.57 -8.43 3.59
N VAL A 112 -2.43 -8.65 2.93
CA VAL A 112 -1.11 -8.43 3.52
C VAL A 112 -0.38 -7.37 2.70
N HIS A 113 -0.24 -6.17 3.24
CA HIS A 113 0.47 -5.07 2.59
C HIS A 113 1.92 -5.02 3.06
N PHE A 114 2.85 -5.15 2.14
CA PHE A 114 4.28 -4.97 2.37
C PHE A 114 4.63 -3.48 2.32
N ALA A 115 4.13 -2.72 3.29
CA ALA A 115 4.07 -1.26 3.19
C ALA A 115 4.22 -0.52 4.54
N ARG A 116 4.62 -1.18 5.65
CA ARG A 116 4.86 -0.45 6.91
C ARG A 116 6.22 0.21 6.90
N MET A 117 7.30 -0.56 6.93
CA MET A 117 8.65 -0.05 6.80
C MET A 117 9.41 -0.79 5.70
N GLY A 118 10.20 -0.02 4.95
CA GLY A 118 11.07 -0.55 3.92
C GLY A 118 10.56 -0.39 2.49
N GLU A 119 11.47 -0.64 1.56
CA GLU A 119 11.18 -0.79 0.13
C GLU A 119 11.22 -2.29 -0.20
N PRO A 120 10.07 -2.91 -0.47
CA PRO A 120 9.96 -4.37 -0.57
C PRO A 120 10.84 -4.97 -1.67
N THR A 121 11.13 -4.23 -2.73
CA THR A 121 11.92 -4.75 -3.86
C THR A 121 13.40 -4.96 -3.54
N PHE A 122 13.89 -4.46 -2.41
CA PHE A 122 15.23 -4.78 -1.90
C PHE A 122 15.29 -6.06 -1.07
N ASN A 123 14.14 -6.70 -0.80
CA ASN A 123 14.09 -7.88 0.07
C ASN A 123 13.47 -9.08 -0.65
N ASN A 124 14.32 -9.96 -1.19
CA ASN A 124 13.87 -11.20 -1.84
C ASN A 124 13.16 -12.19 -0.89
N ASN A 125 13.30 -12.01 0.44
CA ASN A 125 12.52 -12.80 1.40
C ASN A 125 11.02 -12.55 1.27
N VAL A 126 10.60 -11.39 0.77
CA VAL A 126 9.19 -11.09 0.45
C VAL A 126 8.66 -12.06 -0.59
N LEU A 127 9.43 -12.35 -1.66
CA LEU A 127 9.05 -13.32 -2.69
C LEU A 127 8.94 -14.73 -2.11
N ASN A 128 9.97 -15.15 -1.34
CA ASN A 128 10.01 -16.47 -0.72
C ASN A 128 8.86 -16.66 0.29
N PHE A 129 8.66 -15.69 1.19
CA PHE A 129 7.58 -15.69 2.18
C PHE A 129 6.21 -15.80 1.49
N THR A 130 5.95 -14.97 0.49
CA THR A 130 4.66 -14.93 -0.20
C THR A 130 4.38 -16.22 -0.95
N ARG A 131 5.39 -16.77 -1.65
CA ARG A 131 5.24 -17.99 -2.46
C ARG A 131 5.04 -19.24 -1.60
N ASN A 132 5.80 -19.37 -0.52
CA ASN A 132 5.96 -20.66 0.16
C ASN A 132 5.32 -20.72 1.56
N TYR A 133 5.12 -19.59 2.23
CA TYR A 133 4.73 -19.58 3.65
C TYR A 133 3.38 -18.92 3.93
N LEU A 134 3.09 -17.77 3.32
CA LEU A 134 1.95 -16.94 3.70
C LEU A 134 0.61 -17.68 3.67
N ARG A 135 0.32 -18.43 2.60
CA ARG A 135 -0.95 -19.16 2.47
C ARG A 135 -1.14 -20.20 3.57
N ASN A 136 -0.09 -20.97 3.84
CA ASN A 136 -0.13 -22.01 4.89
C ASN A 136 -0.27 -21.39 6.28
N LEU A 137 0.41 -20.28 6.52
CA LEU A 137 0.33 -19.55 7.79
C LEU A 137 -1.10 -19.05 8.05
N VAL A 138 -1.71 -18.39 7.07
CA VAL A 138 -3.08 -17.86 7.18
C VAL A 138 -4.08 -18.99 7.39
N ASN A 139 -4.02 -20.06 6.59
CA ASN A 139 -4.93 -21.19 6.69
C ASN A 139 -4.81 -21.94 8.03
N LYS A 140 -3.62 -21.97 8.63
CA LYS A 140 -3.40 -22.56 9.96
C LYS A 140 -4.15 -21.80 11.06
N HIS A 141 -4.24 -20.48 10.94
CA HIS A 141 -4.88 -19.62 11.96
C HIS A 141 -6.37 -19.42 11.72
N LEU A 142 -6.78 -19.24 10.47
CA LEU A 142 -8.19 -19.06 10.09
C LEU A 142 -8.86 -20.40 9.82
N GLN A 143 -9.15 -21.16 10.89
CA GLN A 143 -9.61 -22.55 10.80
C GLN A 143 -11.01 -22.70 10.17
N GLN A 144 -11.88 -21.69 10.29
CA GLN A 144 -13.17 -21.66 9.59
C GLN A 144 -13.07 -21.10 8.17
N GLY A 145 -11.88 -20.74 7.74
CA GLY A 145 -11.56 -20.46 6.35
C GLY A 145 -11.25 -19.00 6.04
N VAL A 146 -10.54 -18.83 4.94
CA VAL A 146 -10.29 -17.54 4.30
C VAL A 146 -10.81 -17.61 2.88
N GLY A 147 -11.62 -16.62 2.46
CA GLY A 147 -12.15 -16.57 1.10
C GLY A 147 -11.04 -16.29 0.10
N THR A 148 -10.32 -15.19 0.27
CA THR A 148 -9.18 -14.81 -0.57
C THR A 148 -8.04 -14.22 0.22
N ILE A 149 -6.80 -14.45 -0.23
CA ILE A 149 -5.58 -13.85 0.34
C ILE A 149 -4.98 -12.91 -0.70
N HIS A 150 -4.76 -11.65 -0.32
CA HIS A 150 -4.27 -10.58 -1.19
C HIS A 150 -2.95 -10.01 -0.68
N PRO A 151 -1.80 -10.63 -0.98
CA PRO A 151 -0.51 -9.99 -0.74
C PRO A 151 -0.31 -8.83 -1.73
N VAL A 152 0.17 -7.69 -1.24
CA VAL A 152 0.34 -6.47 -2.04
C VAL A 152 1.74 -5.92 -1.85
N VAL A 153 2.51 -5.83 -2.93
CA VAL A 153 3.76 -5.09 -3.00
C VAL A 153 3.49 -3.69 -3.53
N SER A 154 3.96 -2.69 -2.79
CA SER A 154 4.00 -1.29 -3.22
C SER A 154 5.46 -0.85 -3.29
N THR A 155 5.88 -0.29 -4.43
CA THR A 155 7.27 0.14 -4.63
C THR A 155 7.34 1.54 -5.21
N MET A 156 8.35 2.30 -4.77
CA MET A 156 8.70 3.58 -5.39
C MET A 156 9.66 3.43 -6.57
N LEU A 157 10.01 2.20 -6.96
CA LEU A 157 10.91 1.82 -8.04
C LEU A 157 12.30 2.47 -7.89
N PRO A 158 13.09 2.00 -6.91
CA PRO A 158 14.37 2.61 -6.58
C PRO A 158 15.41 2.41 -7.68
N LYS A 159 16.04 3.50 -8.14
CA LYS A 159 17.07 3.46 -9.19
C LYS A 159 18.34 2.71 -8.78
N SER A 160 18.57 2.56 -7.46
CA SER A 160 19.72 1.83 -6.93
C SER A 160 19.50 0.32 -6.83
N ASN A 161 18.29 -0.19 -7.16
CA ASN A 161 18.03 -1.62 -7.12
C ASN A 161 18.33 -2.27 -8.49
N HIS A 162 19.51 -2.85 -8.63
CA HIS A 162 19.92 -3.55 -9.86
C HIS A 162 19.12 -4.83 -10.15
N ASN A 163 18.41 -5.37 -9.13
CA ASN A 163 17.57 -6.56 -9.26
C ASN A 163 16.08 -6.22 -9.41
N LEU A 164 15.72 -4.95 -9.57
CA LEU A 164 14.33 -4.49 -9.59
C LEU A 164 13.48 -5.23 -10.62
N VAL A 165 13.95 -5.34 -11.86
CA VAL A 165 13.20 -5.99 -12.94
C VAL A 165 12.97 -7.47 -12.64
N SER A 166 14.01 -8.19 -12.16
CA SER A 166 13.86 -9.60 -11.76
C SER A 166 12.85 -9.76 -10.65
N PHE A 167 12.94 -8.93 -9.60
CA PHE A 167 11.97 -8.96 -8.50
C PHE A 167 10.53 -8.75 -8.99
N LEU A 168 10.30 -7.78 -9.89
CA LEU A 168 8.97 -7.48 -10.41
C LEU A 168 8.40 -8.61 -11.27
N LEU A 169 9.24 -9.26 -12.08
CA LEU A 169 8.83 -10.42 -12.89
C LEU A 169 8.47 -11.62 -12.01
N ASP A 170 9.28 -11.90 -10.98
CA ASP A 170 9.01 -12.96 -10.00
C ASP A 170 7.72 -12.67 -9.20
N TRP A 171 7.47 -11.39 -8.86
CA TRP A 171 6.22 -10.98 -8.22
C TRP A 171 5.02 -11.15 -9.14
N CYS A 172 5.16 -10.82 -10.43
CA CYS A 172 4.10 -11.06 -11.41
C CYS A 172 3.78 -12.55 -11.58
N ASP A 173 4.79 -13.42 -11.51
CA ASP A 173 4.58 -14.88 -11.49
C ASP A 173 3.83 -15.31 -10.23
N ILE A 174 4.24 -14.84 -9.05
CA ILE A 174 3.50 -15.09 -7.80
C ILE A 174 2.05 -14.63 -7.92
N LYS A 175 1.83 -13.41 -8.39
CA LYS A 175 0.50 -12.85 -8.58
C LYS A 175 -0.36 -13.72 -9.49
N ASN A 176 0.14 -14.02 -10.68
CA ASN A 176 -0.64 -14.68 -11.71
C ASN A 176 -0.84 -16.17 -11.43
N ASN A 177 0.21 -16.88 -11.00
CA ASN A 177 0.24 -18.34 -10.93
C ASN A 177 0.05 -18.89 -9.52
N VAL A 178 0.52 -18.18 -8.47
CA VAL A 178 0.35 -18.66 -7.07
C VAL A 178 -0.96 -18.15 -6.48
N TYR A 179 -1.30 -16.89 -6.72
CA TYR A 179 -2.50 -16.25 -6.15
C TYR A 179 -3.63 -16.06 -7.17
N ASN A 180 -3.57 -16.68 -8.35
CA ASN A 180 -4.63 -16.65 -9.38
C ASN A 180 -5.11 -15.22 -9.71
N GLY A 181 -4.18 -14.27 -9.76
CA GLY A 181 -4.46 -12.86 -10.05
C GLY A 181 -4.84 -12.00 -8.85
N GLU A 182 -5.02 -12.59 -7.65
CA GLU A 182 -5.48 -11.85 -6.47
C GLU A 182 -4.41 -10.99 -5.82
N ALA A 183 -3.13 -11.33 -5.93
CA ALA A 183 -2.06 -10.47 -5.42
C ALA A 183 -1.99 -9.13 -6.15
N GLY A 184 -1.54 -8.10 -5.46
CA GLY A 184 -1.41 -6.73 -5.97
C GLY A 184 0.03 -6.33 -6.24
N LEU A 185 0.25 -5.56 -7.32
CA LEU A 185 1.49 -4.83 -7.58
C LEU A 185 1.15 -3.36 -7.77
N GLN A 186 1.77 -2.49 -7.00
CA GLN A 186 1.51 -1.06 -7.00
C GLN A 186 2.80 -0.27 -7.21
N PHE A 187 2.79 0.61 -8.20
CA PHE A 187 3.86 1.57 -8.47
C PHE A 187 3.50 2.93 -7.89
N SER A 188 4.32 3.46 -7.02
CA SER A 188 4.16 4.82 -6.48
C SER A 188 4.66 5.82 -7.53
N ILE A 189 3.74 6.38 -8.30
CA ILE A 189 4.02 7.37 -9.36
C ILE A 189 3.98 8.78 -8.80
N ASN A 190 2.92 9.13 -8.08
CA ASN A 190 2.67 10.37 -7.37
C ASN A 190 2.57 11.64 -8.23
N SER A 191 3.23 11.72 -9.39
CA SER A 191 3.12 12.84 -10.33
C SER A 191 3.47 12.40 -11.73
N THR A 192 2.86 13.03 -12.74
CA THR A 192 3.25 12.92 -14.16
C THR A 192 4.28 13.97 -14.55
N ASP A 193 4.62 14.90 -13.67
CA ASP A 193 5.76 15.81 -13.82
C ASP A 193 7.01 15.18 -13.18
N GLU A 194 8.04 15.00 -13.99
CA GLU A 194 9.26 14.32 -13.54
C GLU A 194 9.97 15.08 -12.42
N ALA A 195 10.04 16.41 -12.49
CA ALA A 195 10.71 17.22 -11.49
C ALA A 195 9.98 17.15 -10.13
N GLN A 196 8.65 17.25 -10.15
CA GLN A 196 7.83 17.10 -8.95
C GLN A 196 7.99 15.71 -8.34
N ARG A 197 7.93 14.67 -9.18
CA ARG A 197 8.10 13.29 -8.74
C ARG A 197 9.48 13.04 -8.10
N GLN A 198 10.56 13.47 -8.78
CA GLN A 198 11.92 13.33 -8.24
C GLN A 198 12.11 14.11 -6.95
N ASN A 199 11.49 15.27 -6.83
CA ASN A 199 11.52 16.03 -5.57
C ASN A 199 10.87 15.24 -4.41
N GLN A 200 9.72 14.61 -4.63
CA GLN A 200 9.02 13.83 -3.61
C GLN A 200 9.83 12.60 -3.15
N PHE A 201 10.47 11.91 -4.09
CA PHE A 201 11.30 10.73 -3.81
C PHE A 201 12.77 11.05 -3.56
N ASN A 202 13.10 12.34 -3.41
CA ASN A 202 14.46 12.81 -3.17
C ASN A 202 15.49 12.29 -4.21
N GLY A 203 15.08 12.23 -5.47
CA GLY A 203 15.91 11.76 -6.59
C GLY A 203 16.26 10.28 -6.55
N MET A 204 15.61 9.46 -5.73
CA MET A 204 15.97 8.04 -5.56
C MET A 204 15.13 7.07 -6.40
N SER A 205 14.07 7.53 -7.04
CA SER A 205 13.24 6.72 -7.92
C SER A 205 13.74 6.77 -9.37
N LEU A 206 13.45 5.72 -10.14
CA LEU A 206 13.60 5.74 -11.60
C LEU A 206 12.76 6.85 -12.22
N SER A 207 13.16 7.35 -13.38
CA SER A 207 12.33 8.29 -14.16
C SER A 207 11.05 7.63 -14.67
N LEU A 208 10.05 8.43 -15.01
CA LEU A 208 8.80 7.94 -15.59
C LEU A 208 9.02 7.11 -16.86
N LEU A 209 9.97 7.52 -17.68
CA LEU A 209 10.31 6.80 -18.91
C LEU A 209 10.93 5.42 -18.61
N GLU A 210 11.85 5.34 -17.65
CA GLU A 210 12.44 4.06 -17.21
C GLU A 210 11.38 3.15 -16.62
N ILE A 211 10.46 3.69 -15.80
CA ILE A 211 9.32 2.95 -15.25
C ILE A 211 8.40 2.44 -16.37
N SER A 212 8.10 3.27 -17.37
CA SER A 212 7.31 2.89 -18.53
C SER A 212 7.95 1.71 -19.27
N ASN A 213 9.28 1.75 -19.47
CA ASN A 213 10.00 0.66 -20.12
C ASN A 213 9.94 -0.65 -19.33
N ILE A 214 10.05 -0.59 -18.00
CA ILE A 214 9.86 -1.75 -17.13
C ILE A 214 8.41 -2.25 -17.21
N ALA A 215 7.43 -1.36 -17.18
CA ALA A 215 6.00 -1.70 -17.26
C ALA A 215 5.64 -2.46 -18.55
N LYS A 216 6.30 -2.12 -19.68
CA LYS A 216 6.13 -2.84 -20.95
C LYS A 216 6.63 -4.29 -20.88
N MET A 217 7.66 -4.56 -20.07
CA MET A 217 8.23 -5.91 -19.88
C MET A 217 7.36 -6.81 -19.00
N LEU A 218 6.49 -6.24 -18.15
CA LEU A 218 5.63 -7.03 -17.28
C LEU A 218 4.62 -7.83 -18.10
N PRO A 219 4.30 -9.09 -17.71
CA PRO A 219 3.25 -9.87 -18.35
C PRO A 219 1.87 -9.20 -18.18
N MET A 220 0.91 -9.62 -19.01
CA MET A 220 -0.49 -9.25 -18.76
C MET A 220 -0.93 -9.77 -17.39
N PRO A 221 -1.58 -8.93 -16.57
CA PRO A 221 -2.07 -9.38 -15.27
C PRO A 221 -3.27 -10.31 -15.45
N ILE A 222 -3.26 -11.44 -14.74
CA ILE A 222 -4.46 -12.26 -14.55
C ILE A 222 -5.28 -11.60 -13.43
N GLY A 223 -6.59 -11.53 -13.57
CA GLY A 223 -7.49 -10.94 -12.59
C GLY A 223 -7.27 -9.44 -12.41
N ARG A 224 -6.76 -9.02 -11.26
CA ARG A 224 -6.55 -7.58 -10.95
C ARG A 224 -5.41 -6.99 -11.78
N LYS A 225 -5.66 -5.84 -12.39
CA LYS A 225 -4.62 -5.03 -13.04
C LYS A 225 -3.57 -4.56 -12.01
N TYR A 226 -2.38 -4.23 -12.48
CA TYR A 226 -1.38 -3.50 -11.70
C TYR A 226 -1.89 -2.10 -11.39
N THR A 227 -1.31 -1.45 -10.40
CA THR A 227 -1.80 -0.14 -9.93
C THR A 227 -0.73 0.94 -10.09
N LEU A 228 -1.07 2.05 -10.73
CA LEU A 228 -0.33 3.30 -10.67
C LEU A 228 -0.91 4.14 -9.54
N ASN A 229 -0.19 4.28 -8.43
CA ASN A 229 -0.66 5.02 -7.27
C ASN A 229 -0.15 6.45 -7.29
N PHE A 230 -1.08 7.36 -7.06
CA PHE A 230 -0.82 8.78 -6.89
C PHE A 230 -1.27 9.19 -5.49
N ALA A 231 -0.30 9.48 -4.63
CA ALA A 231 -0.54 10.18 -3.38
C ALA A 231 -0.56 11.68 -3.71
N VAL A 232 -1.73 12.29 -3.64
CA VAL A 232 -1.98 13.65 -4.14
C VAL A 232 -2.08 14.70 -3.06
N THR A 233 -1.72 15.92 -3.42
CA THR A 233 -2.02 17.17 -2.73
C THR A 233 -2.70 18.11 -3.73
N SER A 234 -3.15 19.29 -3.28
CA SER A 234 -3.69 20.32 -4.17
C SER A 234 -2.70 20.77 -5.27
N GLN A 235 -1.39 20.53 -5.07
CA GLN A 235 -0.33 20.94 -6.00
C GLN A 235 0.12 19.80 -6.93
N THR A 236 -0.49 18.63 -6.84
CA THR A 236 -0.07 17.46 -7.64
C THR A 236 -0.34 17.69 -9.12
N ILE A 237 0.67 17.42 -9.94
CA ILE A 237 0.55 17.44 -11.40
C ILE A 237 0.26 16.03 -11.88
N LEU A 238 -0.99 15.80 -12.35
CA LEU A 238 -1.44 14.53 -12.90
C LEU A 238 -2.09 14.80 -14.27
N ASN A 239 -1.35 14.52 -15.34
CA ASN A 239 -1.81 14.69 -16.70
C ASN A 239 -2.18 13.33 -17.31
N ALA A 240 -3.46 13.14 -17.61
CA ALA A 240 -4.01 11.89 -18.09
C ALA A 240 -3.44 11.46 -19.45
N LYS A 241 -3.13 12.42 -20.35
CA LYS A 241 -2.54 12.14 -21.66
C LYS A 241 -1.10 11.64 -21.54
N VAL A 242 -0.27 12.32 -20.72
CA VAL A 242 1.09 11.87 -20.43
C VAL A 242 1.08 10.45 -19.87
N LEU A 243 0.15 10.15 -18.97
CA LEU A 243 0.02 8.82 -18.40
C LEU A 243 -0.35 7.77 -19.46
N SER A 244 -1.26 8.12 -20.40
CA SER A 244 -1.68 7.25 -21.50
C SER A 244 -0.59 6.99 -22.53
N GLU A 245 0.35 7.91 -22.71
CA GLU A 245 1.52 7.71 -23.56
C GLU A 245 2.56 6.77 -22.95
N LEU A 246 2.61 6.72 -21.62
CA LEU A 246 3.62 5.96 -20.88
C LEU A 246 3.14 4.55 -20.49
N PHE A 247 1.87 4.36 -20.16
CA PHE A 247 1.38 3.13 -19.55
C PHE A 247 0.17 2.56 -20.29
N ASP A 248 0.11 1.23 -20.31
CA ASP A 248 -0.97 0.45 -20.94
C ASP A 248 -2.17 0.33 -19.98
N LYS A 249 -3.33 0.84 -20.39
CA LYS A 249 -4.59 0.82 -19.64
C LYS A 249 -5.15 -0.60 -19.44
N ASP A 250 -4.76 -1.55 -20.30
CA ASP A 250 -5.16 -2.93 -20.12
C ASP A 250 -4.37 -3.63 -19.01
N LYS A 251 -3.14 -3.18 -18.76
CA LYS A 251 -2.30 -3.69 -17.67
C LYS A 251 -2.50 -2.96 -16.35
N PHE A 252 -2.82 -1.68 -16.38
CA PHE A 252 -2.81 -0.80 -15.21
C PHE A 252 -4.14 -0.13 -14.94
N ILE A 253 -4.41 0.09 -13.64
CA ILE A 253 -5.43 1.03 -13.15
C ILE A 253 -4.73 2.19 -12.46
N VAL A 254 -5.43 3.31 -12.31
CA VAL A 254 -4.96 4.46 -11.52
C VAL A 254 -5.62 4.43 -10.14
N LYS A 255 -4.83 4.60 -9.09
CA LYS A 255 -5.31 4.80 -7.73
C LYS A 255 -4.89 6.17 -7.22
N ILE A 256 -5.85 6.93 -6.73
CA ILE A 256 -5.66 8.25 -6.13
C ILE A 256 -5.87 8.13 -4.63
N THR A 257 -4.91 8.62 -3.84
CA THR A 257 -4.98 8.69 -2.39
C THR A 257 -4.46 10.05 -1.93
N PRO A 258 -4.86 10.59 -0.75
CA PRO A 258 -4.18 11.75 -0.19
C PRO A 258 -2.73 11.42 0.19
N ILE A 259 -1.85 12.43 0.20
CA ILE A 259 -0.61 12.36 1.00
C ILE A 259 -1.02 12.44 2.46
N HIS A 260 -0.57 11.45 3.25
CA HIS A 260 -0.90 11.35 4.66
C HIS A 260 -0.14 12.37 5.51
N GLU A 261 -0.74 12.79 6.63
CA GLU A 261 -0.16 13.69 7.60
C GLU A 261 0.92 12.97 8.44
N THR A 262 2.10 12.79 7.83
CA THR A 262 3.29 12.32 8.54
C THR A 262 4.11 13.51 9.04
N ASN A 263 4.96 13.29 10.05
CA ASN A 263 5.87 14.35 10.51
C ASN A 263 6.81 14.83 9.40
N SER A 264 7.21 13.91 8.50
CA SER A 264 8.06 14.23 7.35
C SER A 264 7.33 15.05 6.31
N ALA A 265 6.07 14.70 5.97
CA ALA A 265 5.27 15.45 5.02
C ALA A 265 5.09 16.90 5.48
N VAL A 266 4.68 17.10 6.72
CA VAL A 266 4.51 18.44 7.32
C VAL A 266 5.83 19.22 7.31
N THR A 267 6.92 18.61 7.77
CA THR A 267 8.25 19.27 7.84
C THR A 267 8.77 19.67 6.45
N ASN A 268 8.47 18.87 5.41
CA ASN A 268 8.90 19.17 4.05
C ASN A 268 7.89 20.01 3.25
N GLY A 269 6.88 20.57 3.92
CA GLY A 269 5.95 21.55 3.34
C GLY A 269 4.94 20.96 2.35
N PHE A 270 4.61 19.65 2.46
CA PHE A 270 3.49 19.10 1.70
C PHE A 270 2.16 19.65 2.25
N ASP A 271 1.29 20.00 1.34
CA ASP A 271 -0.09 20.33 1.69
C ASP A 271 -0.85 19.05 2.04
N VAL A 272 -0.92 18.76 3.34
CA VAL A 272 -1.62 17.59 3.90
C VAL A 272 -3.06 17.92 4.31
N THR A 273 -3.53 19.12 3.98
CA THR A 273 -4.89 19.59 4.32
C THR A 273 -5.96 19.08 3.35
N THR A 274 -5.59 18.16 2.45
CA THR A 274 -6.53 17.53 1.52
C THR A 274 -7.71 16.95 2.29
N SER A 275 -8.93 17.24 1.84
CA SER A 275 -10.14 16.81 2.53
C SER A 275 -10.27 15.29 2.61
N TYR A 276 -10.50 14.77 3.81
CA TYR A 276 -10.82 13.35 4.06
C TYR A 276 -12.31 13.06 3.96
N THR A 277 -13.15 14.10 3.86
CA THR A 277 -14.60 13.98 3.85
C THR A 277 -15.24 14.48 2.56
N ASP A 278 -14.52 15.30 1.80
CA ASP A 278 -14.97 15.88 0.55
C ASP A 278 -14.36 15.14 -0.64
N TYR A 279 -15.19 14.41 -1.37
CA TYR A 279 -14.78 13.70 -2.57
C TYR A 279 -14.48 14.65 -3.74
N ASP A 280 -15.09 15.83 -3.79
CA ASP A 280 -14.99 16.74 -4.93
C ASP A 280 -13.55 17.22 -5.18
N VAL A 281 -12.73 17.31 -4.14
CA VAL A 281 -11.30 17.66 -4.28
C VAL A 281 -10.50 16.64 -5.10
N TYR A 282 -10.99 15.40 -5.22
CA TYR A 282 -10.35 14.35 -6.03
C TYR A 282 -10.90 14.28 -7.45
N ARG A 283 -12.05 14.90 -7.74
CA ARG A 283 -12.67 14.88 -9.06
C ARG A 283 -11.83 15.54 -10.13
N GLU A 284 -11.06 16.54 -9.77
CA GLU A 284 -10.13 17.22 -10.69
C GLU A 284 -9.07 16.28 -11.25
N PHE A 285 -8.68 15.27 -10.49
CA PHE A 285 -7.75 14.22 -10.91
C PHE A 285 -8.48 13.07 -11.61
N GLU A 286 -9.63 12.64 -11.07
CA GLU A 286 -10.38 11.48 -11.56
C GLU A 286 -10.99 11.72 -12.95
N GLN A 287 -11.68 12.84 -13.13
CA GLN A 287 -12.44 13.09 -14.36
C GLN A 287 -11.58 13.08 -15.64
N PRO A 288 -10.42 13.74 -15.71
CA PRO A 288 -9.56 13.65 -16.89
C PRO A 288 -9.04 12.24 -17.18
N LEU A 289 -8.77 11.46 -16.14
CA LEU A 289 -8.33 10.07 -16.28
C LEU A 289 -9.44 9.18 -16.83
N VAL A 290 -10.66 9.30 -16.29
CA VAL A 290 -11.83 8.57 -16.78
C VAL A 290 -12.15 8.97 -18.22
N ALA A 291 -12.06 10.25 -18.55
CA ALA A 291 -12.27 10.74 -19.93
C ALA A 291 -11.24 10.18 -20.93
N GLU A 292 -10.01 9.91 -20.47
CA GLU A 292 -8.96 9.24 -21.24
C GLU A 292 -9.11 7.70 -21.26
N GLY A 293 -10.14 7.15 -20.59
CA GLY A 293 -10.44 5.72 -20.57
C GLY A 293 -9.67 4.90 -19.53
N TRP A 294 -9.17 5.53 -18.47
CA TRP A 294 -8.57 4.82 -17.35
C TRP A 294 -9.63 4.25 -16.39
N ASP A 295 -9.38 3.06 -15.86
CA ASP A 295 -10.02 2.61 -14.64
C ASP A 295 -9.40 3.35 -13.46
N VAL A 296 -10.21 4.04 -12.66
CA VAL A 296 -9.74 4.89 -11.56
C VAL A 296 -10.32 4.44 -10.24
N ILE A 297 -9.49 4.35 -9.21
CA ILE A 297 -9.87 4.18 -7.82
C ILE A 297 -9.52 5.45 -7.06
N VAL A 298 -10.48 6.05 -6.39
CA VAL A 298 -10.22 7.07 -5.36
C VAL A 298 -10.40 6.40 -4.01
N PHE A 299 -9.30 6.33 -3.25
CA PHE A 299 -9.29 5.76 -1.91
C PHE A 299 -8.81 6.80 -0.91
N VAL A 300 -9.69 7.24 -0.05
CA VAL A 300 -9.41 8.19 1.03
C VAL A 300 -9.66 7.48 2.35
N PRO A 301 -8.64 7.27 3.19
CA PRO A 301 -8.82 6.72 4.53
C PRO A 301 -9.57 7.73 5.41
N SER A 302 -10.01 7.32 6.58
CA SER A 302 -10.55 8.26 7.55
C SER A 302 -9.45 9.15 8.14
N LYS A 303 -9.82 10.33 8.61
CA LYS A 303 -8.88 11.22 9.31
C LYS A 303 -8.35 10.58 10.59
N GLU A 304 -9.17 9.74 11.23
CA GLU A 304 -8.79 9.00 12.41
C GLU A 304 -7.65 8.01 12.12
N GLU A 305 -7.63 7.38 10.94
CA GLU A 305 -6.51 6.48 10.55
C GLU A 305 -5.18 7.23 10.48
N ASP A 306 -5.17 8.50 10.06
CA ASP A 306 -3.97 9.36 10.08
C ASP A 306 -3.59 9.76 11.49
N SER A 307 -4.54 10.21 12.30
CA SER A 307 -4.33 10.59 13.70
C SER A 307 -3.80 9.41 14.52
N ASP A 308 -4.27 8.20 14.23
CA ASP A 308 -3.83 6.95 14.84
C ASP A 308 -2.47 6.46 14.33
N ARG A 309 -1.89 7.13 13.33
CA ARG A 309 -0.61 6.74 12.68
C ARG A 309 -0.63 5.36 12.02
N ILE A 310 -1.81 4.92 11.56
CA ILE A 310 -2.01 3.64 10.87
C ILE A 310 -1.71 3.74 9.38
N THR A 311 -1.85 4.91 8.79
CA THR A 311 -1.68 5.13 7.35
C THR A 311 -0.24 4.95 6.89
N CYS A 312 -0.07 4.78 5.57
CA CYS A 312 1.22 4.59 4.94
C CYS A 312 2.13 5.83 5.15
N GLY A 313 3.42 5.58 5.35
CA GLY A 313 4.42 6.62 5.60
C GLY A 313 4.61 6.95 7.09
N ASN A 314 3.64 6.63 7.94
CA ASN A 314 3.78 6.74 9.39
C ASN A 314 4.66 5.61 9.95
N ALA A 315 5.49 5.92 10.95
CA ALA A 315 6.24 4.93 11.71
C ALA A 315 6.48 5.45 13.13
N LEU A 316 5.89 4.80 14.13
CA LEU A 316 6.03 5.20 15.54
C LEU A 316 7.44 4.93 16.06
N ILE A 317 8.04 3.81 15.65
CA ILE A 317 9.41 3.44 16.01
C ILE A 317 10.43 4.50 15.53
N ALA A 318 10.13 5.16 14.41
CA ALA A 318 10.98 6.21 13.85
C ALA A 318 10.85 7.56 14.59
N ASN A 319 9.76 7.77 15.31
CA ASN A 319 9.44 9.02 15.99
C ASN A 319 9.73 8.99 17.51
N ASN A 320 10.13 7.82 18.05
CA ASN A 320 10.43 7.61 19.47
C ASN A 320 11.93 7.64 19.78
N LYS A 321 12.75 8.21 18.90
CA LYS A 321 14.18 8.42 19.13
C LYS A 321 14.48 9.84 19.55
#